data_01c7e479233d477836b20eec37956191
#
_entry.id   01c7e479233d477836b20eec37956191
#
_cell.length_a   1.000
_cell.length_b   1.000
_cell.length_c   1.000
_cell.angle_alpha   90.00
_cell.angle_beta   90.00
_cell.angle_gamma   90.00
#
_symmetry.space_group_name_H-M   'P 1'
#
loop_
_entity.id
_entity.type
_entity.pdbx_description
1 polymer ?
#
loop_
_entity_poly.entity_id
_entity_poly.type
_entity_poly.pdbx_seq_one_letter_code
_entity_poly.pdbx_strand_id
1 'polypeptide(L)'
;MERMIIKLSMFHTLALGVLSIWFGDWLRAKFPFLKKYCLPGAVVGGTIFAIISLCLYNAGICELQFDYKVANSLFYCIFFAASGAAASLSLLKTGGKYVVLFCISAAVLATIQNAIALGLGTVLKVPPLLSMMTGSIPMTGGHGNAAAFAPIAVQFGQSNALEAAIAAATFGLISGAIIGGPFGRFIVRRHHLEDPALDGKGEMEEESGKSTMGNLMHKGDVVQAMYLMCFALGVGGAFFTVLKALHISFPIHVCCMFAGILIRLFFDAKKGEDHTALYEGIDTVGDFSLGLFVSMSIISMKLWTLAGMGLQLFILCMVQAVFIIFYAYFVDFFGMGKNYDAAVIAVGHTGFGLGAVPVSMVTMTAVCKKYRYSKLAFFVVPVIGGFLSNITNAIIISKFLDIAHTMQMAMGL
;
A
#
# COMPACT_ATOMS: atom_id res chain seq x y z
N MET A 1 18.96 22.62 28.51
CA MET A 1 19.58 21.30 28.76
C MET A 1 19.84 20.65 27.43
N GLU A 2 21.06 20.19 27.16
CA GLU A 2 21.33 19.35 25.98
C GLU A 2 20.58 18.04 26.15
N ARG A 3 19.74 17.70 25.15
CA ARG A 3 19.01 16.42 25.15
C ARG A 3 19.99 15.27 24.96
N MET A 4 19.82 14.19 25.71
CA MET A 4 20.62 12.98 25.52
C MET A 4 20.26 12.32 24.20
N ILE A 5 21.22 12.11 23.30
CA ILE A 5 21.01 11.40 22.02
C ILE A 5 21.36 9.93 22.23
N ILE A 6 20.38 9.05 22.08
CA ILE A 6 20.56 7.59 22.14
C ILE A 6 20.61 7.05 20.71
N LYS A 7 21.80 6.63 20.26
CA LYS A 7 21.99 6.03 18.94
C LYS A 7 21.74 4.52 19.00
N LEU A 8 20.76 4.05 18.25
CA LEU A 8 20.37 2.64 18.15
C LEU A 8 20.94 2.08 16.85
N SER A 9 21.76 1.03 16.95
CA SER A 9 22.30 0.35 15.78
C SER A 9 21.22 -0.35 14.98
N MET A 10 21.53 -0.79 13.76
CA MET A 10 20.65 -1.56 12.89
C MET A 10 20.06 -2.79 13.59
N PHE A 11 20.84 -3.51 14.40
CA PHE A 11 20.36 -4.69 15.14
C PHE A 11 19.33 -4.32 16.22
N HIS A 12 19.55 -3.23 16.95
CA HIS A 12 18.58 -2.73 17.94
C HIS A 12 17.29 -2.28 17.23
N THR A 13 17.41 -1.58 16.11
CA THR A 13 16.26 -1.11 15.32
C THR A 13 15.43 -2.27 14.79
N LEU A 14 16.08 -3.33 14.27
CA LEU A 14 15.40 -4.53 13.80
C LEU A 14 14.65 -5.24 14.94
N ALA A 15 15.31 -5.43 16.09
CA ALA A 15 14.69 -6.07 17.27
C ALA A 15 13.48 -5.27 17.77
N LEU A 16 13.61 -3.93 17.88
CA LEU A 16 12.50 -3.06 18.27
C LEU A 16 11.37 -3.08 17.22
N GLY A 17 11.70 -3.19 15.94
CA GLY A 17 10.73 -3.38 14.87
C GLY A 17 9.89 -4.64 15.07
N VAL A 18 10.53 -5.78 15.35
CA VAL A 18 9.83 -7.05 15.64
C VAL A 18 8.97 -6.93 16.89
N LEU A 19 9.52 -6.36 17.98
CA LEU A 19 8.76 -6.17 19.23
C LEU A 19 7.54 -5.28 19.01
N SER A 20 7.66 -4.23 18.19
CA SER A 20 6.52 -3.37 17.88
C SER A 20 5.45 -4.09 17.06
N ILE A 21 5.82 -5.00 16.14
CA ILE A 21 4.87 -5.84 15.40
C ILE A 21 4.11 -6.74 16.38
N TRP A 22 4.80 -7.49 17.23
CA TRP A 22 4.18 -8.40 18.20
C TRP A 22 3.26 -7.65 19.17
N PHE A 23 3.68 -6.50 19.65
CA PHE A 23 2.85 -5.65 20.51
C PHE A 23 1.60 -5.16 19.78
N GLY A 24 1.75 -4.71 18.51
CA GLY A 24 0.64 -4.29 17.68
C GLY A 24 -0.35 -5.43 17.37
N ASP A 25 0.15 -6.63 17.09
CA ASP A 25 -0.70 -7.80 16.86
C ASP A 25 -1.43 -8.24 18.14
N TRP A 26 -0.79 -8.17 19.30
CA TRP A 26 -1.42 -8.38 20.59
C TRP A 26 -2.55 -7.35 20.83
N LEU A 27 -2.34 -6.07 20.55
CA LEU A 27 -3.37 -5.03 20.64
C LEU A 27 -4.53 -5.28 19.66
N ARG A 28 -4.24 -5.69 18.43
CA ARG A 28 -5.27 -6.05 17.44
C ARG A 28 -6.11 -7.25 17.89
N ALA A 29 -5.50 -8.21 18.58
CA ALA A 29 -6.24 -9.34 19.16
C ALA A 29 -7.17 -8.87 20.29
N LYS A 30 -6.74 -7.90 21.09
CA LYS A 30 -7.49 -7.38 22.24
C LYS A 30 -8.57 -6.36 21.87
N PHE A 31 -8.32 -5.56 20.82
CA PHE A 31 -9.23 -4.49 20.39
C PHE A 31 -9.79 -4.74 18.99
N PRO A 32 -11.02 -5.32 18.88
CA PRO A 32 -11.62 -5.70 17.59
C PRO A 32 -11.74 -4.56 16.56
N PHE A 33 -11.85 -3.29 17.03
CA PHE A 33 -11.94 -2.14 16.14
C PHE A 33 -10.68 -1.99 15.27
N LEU A 34 -9.48 -2.34 15.76
CA LEU A 34 -8.24 -2.27 14.99
C LEU A 34 -8.25 -3.26 13.81
N LYS A 35 -8.85 -4.45 14.00
CA LYS A 35 -9.10 -5.41 12.92
C LYS A 35 -10.15 -4.89 11.94
N LYS A 36 -11.21 -4.24 12.45
CA LYS A 36 -12.29 -3.67 11.63
C LYS A 36 -11.77 -2.62 10.64
N TYR A 37 -10.75 -1.84 11.03
CA TYR A 37 -10.13 -0.84 10.15
C TYR A 37 -8.89 -1.37 9.43
N CYS A 38 -8.66 -2.69 9.42
CA CYS A 38 -7.56 -3.36 8.71
C CYS A 38 -6.17 -2.80 9.03
N LEU A 39 -5.97 -2.23 10.23
CA LEU A 39 -4.68 -1.67 10.62
C LEU A 39 -3.66 -2.81 10.84
N PRO A 40 -2.51 -2.84 10.12
CA PRO A 40 -1.46 -3.84 10.35
C PRO A 40 -0.84 -3.72 11.75
N GLY A 41 -0.39 -4.84 12.34
CA GLY A 41 0.30 -4.82 13.63
C GLY A 41 1.53 -3.92 13.64
N ALA A 42 2.31 -3.95 12.56
CA ALA A 42 3.46 -3.06 12.35
C ALA A 42 3.10 -1.57 12.49
N VAL A 43 1.93 -1.17 11.96
CA VAL A 43 1.45 0.22 12.02
C VAL A 43 0.98 0.55 13.43
N VAL A 44 0.17 -0.31 14.06
CA VAL A 44 -0.37 -0.07 15.40
C VAL A 44 0.75 0.03 16.43
N GLY A 45 1.63 -0.98 16.49
CA GLY A 45 2.74 -1.01 17.43
C GLY A 45 3.78 0.08 17.16
N GLY A 46 4.14 0.27 15.88
CA GLY A 46 5.07 1.32 15.45
C GLY A 46 4.60 2.72 15.81
N THR A 47 3.31 3.03 15.59
CA THR A 47 2.73 4.34 15.93
C THR A 47 2.77 4.60 17.43
N ILE A 48 2.45 3.61 18.26
CA ILE A 48 2.55 3.76 19.72
C ILE A 48 3.99 4.04 20.14
N PHE A 49 4.95 3.31 19.56
CA PHE A 49 6.38 3.55 19.83
C PHE A 49 6.80 4.95 19.37
N ALA A 50 6.36 5.43 18.21
CA ALA A 50 6.63 6.77 17.72
C ALA A 50 6.02 7.85 18.65
N ILE A 51 4.83 7.62 19.21
CA ILE A 51 4.22 8.50 20.21
C ILE A 51 5.05 8.51 21.51
N ILE A 52 5.53 7.36 21.98
CA ILE A 52 6.42 7.29 23.15
C ILE A 52 7.69 8.09 22.87
N SER A 53 8.30 7.93 21.69
CA SER A 53 9.49 8.70 21.28
C SER A 53 9.20 10.21 21.26
N LEU A 54 8.02 10.64 20.78
CA LEU A 54 7.57 12.03 20.82
C LEU A 54 7.46 12.56 22.26
N CYS A 55 6.86 11.78 23.17
CA CYS A 55 6.73 12.16 24.57
C CYS A 55 8.10 12.33 25.24
N LEU A 56 9.04 11.42 25.01
CA LEU A 56 10.40 11.50 25.51
C LEU A 56 11.15 12.73 24.96
N TYR A 57 10.95 13.02 23.68
CA TYR A 57 11.51 14.18 23.01
C TYR A 57 10.96 15.50 23.61
N ASN A 58 9.64 15.61 23.78
CA ASN A 58 8.99 16.82 24.32
C ASN A 58 9.28 17.04 25.81
N ALA A 59 9.44 15.95 26.58
CA ALA A 59 9.86 16.01 27.97
C ALA A 59 11.35 16.42 28.15
N GLY A 60 12.11 16.57 27.06
CA GLY A 60 13.53 16.93 27.11
C GLY A 60 14.44 15.81 27.62
N ILE A 61 13.94 14.56 27.73
CA ILE A 61 14.67 13.42 28.28
C ILE A 61 15.71 12.91 27.27
N CYS A 62 15.26 12.47 26.07
CA CYS A 62 16.15 11.95 25.06
C CYS A 62 15.57 12.07 23.65
N GLU A 63 16.45 12.03 22.64
CA GLU A 63 16.14 11.80 21.24
C GLU A 63 16.66 10.41 20.82
N LEU A 64 15.76 9.57 20.30
CA LEU A 64 16.12 8.26 19.76
C LEU A 64 16.52 8.41 18.29
N GLN A 65 17.73 8.00 17.94
CA GLN A 65 18.22 7.98 16.56
C GLN A 65 18.43 6.54 16.11
N PHE A 66 17.72 6.16 15.06
CA PHE A 66 17.70 4.79 14.53
C PHE A 66 18.58 4.67 13.30
N ASP A 67 19.46 3.66 13.30
CA ASP A 67 20.12 3.20 12.08
C ASP A 67 19.28 2.09 11.46
N TYR A 68 18.52 2.41 10.42
CA TYR A 68 17.60 1.47 9.76
C TYR A 68 17.74 1.45 8.24
N LYS A 69 18.51 2.36 7.65
CA LYS A 69 18.52 2.59 6.20
C LYS A 69 18.85 1.34 5.40
N VAL A 70 19.88 0.59 5.78
CA VAL A 70 20.34 -0.60 5.05
C VAL A 70 19.31 -1.73 5.19
N ALA A 71 18.90 -2.07 6.42
CA ALA A 71 17.91 -3.11 6.65
C ALA A 71 16.56 -2.77 5.99
N ASN A 72 16.12 -1.52 6.11
CA ASN A 72 14.89 -1.05 5.48
C ASN A 72 14.95 -1.20 3.96
N SER A 73 16.07 -0.79 3.34
CA SER A 73 16.29 -0.92 1.90
C SER A 73 16.25 -2.39 1.45
N LEU A 74 16.84 -3.29 2.21
CA LEU A 74 16.82 -4.73 1.93
C LEU A 74 15.38 -5.27 1.94
N PHE A 75 14.64 -5.04 3.04
CA PHE A 75 13.30 -5.61 3.21
C PHE A 75 12.27 -5.00 2.24
N TYR A 76 12.30 -3.70 1.95
CA TYR A 76 11.38 -3.16 0.95
C TYR A 76 11.70 -3.64 -0.46
N CYS A 77 12.98 -3.85 -0.82
CA CYS A 77 13.31 -4.44 -2.12
C CYS A 77 12.83 -5.89 -2.23
N ILE A 78 12.95 -6.70 -1.16
CA ILE A 78 12.38 -8.07 -1.12
C ILE A 78 10.86 -8.02 -1.28
N PHE A 79 10.16 -7.15 -0.55
CA PHE A 79 8.72 -6.99 -0.68
C PHE A 79 8.29 -6.63 -2.10
N PHE A 80 8.95 -5.67 -2.73
CA PHE A 80 8.61 -5.29 -4.10
C PHE A 80 8.95 -6.40 -5.12
N ALA A 81 10.04 -7.14 -4.92
CA ALA A 81 10.34 -8.31 -5.74
C ALA A 81 9.26 -9.40 -5.60
N ALA A 82 8.83 -9.70 -4.37
CA ALA A 82 7.74 -10.63 -4.11
C ALA A 82 6.41 -10.15 -4.73
N SER A 83 6.09 -8.87 -4.58
CA SER A 83 4.92 -8.25 -5.23
C SER A 83 4.98 -8.35 -6.76
N GLY A 84 6.17 -8.24 -7.36
CA GLY A 84 6.38 -8.49 -8.78
C GLY A 84 6.15 -9.96 -9.17
N ALA A 85 6.63 -10.90 -8.35
CA ALA A 85 6.45 -12.33 -8.59
C ALA A 85 5.00 -12.82 -8.37
N ALA A 86 4.17 -12.07 -7.64
CA ALA A 86 2.72 -12.33 -7.56
C ALA A 86 1.99 -12.09 -8.90
N ALA A 87 2.66 -11.45 -9.87
CA ALA A 87 2.14 -11.10 -11.18
C ALA A 87 1.88 -12.30 -12.10
N SER A 88 0.68 -12.84 -12.12
CA SER A 88 0.31 -13.88 -13.07
C SER A 88 -0.33 -13.32 -14.36
N LEU A 89 0.30 -13.55 -15.51
CA LEU A 89 -0.28 -13.17 -16.82
C LEU A 89 -1.53 -14.01 -17.17
N SER A 90 -1.66 -15.22 -16.62
CA SER A 90 -2.83 -16.06 -16.83
C SER A 90 -4.08 -15.46 -16.19
N LEU A 91 -3.94 -14.88 -14.99
CA LEU A 91 -5.01 -14.17 -14.29
C LEU A 91 -5.51 -12.95 -15.07
N LEU A 92 -4.60 -12.23 -15.76
CA LEU A 92 -4.98 -11.09 -16.61
C LEU A 92 -5.88 -11.50 -17.77
N LYS A 93 -5.62 -12.67 -18.40
CA LYS A 93 -6.43 -13.18 -19.51
C LYS A 93 -7.80 -13.61 -19.04
N THR A 94 -7.94 -14.15 -17.83
CA THR A 94 -9.21 -14.65 -17.27
C THR A 94 -10.21 -13.52 -16.97
N GLY A 95 -9.74 -12.37 -16.49
CA GLY A 95 -10.60 -11.23 -16.14
C GLY A 95 -11.08 -10.38 -17.32
N GLY A 96 -10.53 -10.60 -18.53
CA GLY A 96 -10.99 -9.96 -19.76
C GLY A 96 -11.02 -8.43 -19.69
N LYS A 97 -12.06 -7.83 -20.29
CA LYS A 97 -12.22 -6.37 -20.40
C LYS A 97 -12.28 -5.64 -19.05
N TYR A 98 -12.82 -6.26 -18.00
CA TYR A 98 -12.96 -5.63 -16.69
C TYR A 98 -11.63 -5.42 -15.99
N VAL A 99 -10.69 -6.36 -16.16
CA VAL A 99 -9.32 -6.20 -15.64
C VAL A 99 -8.62 -5.02 -16.32
N VAL A 100 -8.72 -4.92 -17.65
CA VAL A 100 -8.10 -3.82 -18.41
C VAL A 100 -8.72 -2.47 -18.04
N LEU A 101 -10.07 -2.38 -18.03
CA LEU A 101 -10.76 -1.15 -17.67
C LEU A 101 -10.43 -0.70 -16.25
N PHE A 102 -10.42 -1.63 -15.29
CA PHE A 102 -10.13 -1.29 -13.90
C PHE A 102 -8.64 -0.95 -13.69
N CYS A 103 -7.72 -1.59 -14.43
CA CYS A 103 -6.32 -1.22 -14.43
C CYS A 103 -6.10 0.22 -14.93
N ILE A 104 -6.77 0.58 -16.03
CA ILE A 104 -6.73 1.96 -16.55
C ILE A 104 -7.35 2.93 -15.52
N SER A 105 -8.51 2.58 -14.95
CA SER A 105 -9.15 3.40 -13.92
C SER A 105 -8.22 3.61 -12.72
N ALA A 106 -7.56 2.55 -12.22
CA ALA A 106 -6.63 2.67 -11.10
C ALA A 106 -5.42 3.58 -11.42
N ALA A 107 -4.87 3.48 -12.64
CA ALA A 107 -3.77 4.36 -13.08
C ALA A 107 -4.21 5.82 -13.22
N VAL A 108 -5.41 6.06 -13.76
CA VAL A 108 -6.00 7.41 -13.85
C VAL A 108 -6.28 7.97 -12.47
N LEU A 109 -6.84 7.17 -11.54
CA LEU A 109 -7.04 7.58 -10.15
C LEU A 109 -5.73 8.04 -9.51
N ALA A 110 -4.68 7.21 -9.57
CA ALA A 110 -3.37 7.53 -9.00
C ALA A 110 -2.78 8.82 -9.59
N THR A 111 -2.96 9.04 -10.90
CA THR A 111 -2.51 10.27 -11.57
C THR A 111 -3.26 11.50 -11.04
N ILE A 112 -4.59 11.41 -10.93
CA ILE A 112 -5.41 12.54 -10.44
C ILE A 112 -5.16 12.79 -8.95
N GLN A 113 -4.98 11.74 -8.13
CA GLN A 113 -4.61 11.89 -6.72
C GLN A 113 -3.33 12.72 -6.55
N ASN A 114 -2.29 12.44 -7.35
CA ASN A 114 -1.05 13.21 -7.31
C ASN A 114 -1.23 14.63 -7.84
N ALA A 115 -2.02 14.81 -8.90
CA ALA A 115 -2.33 16.15 -9.41
C ALA A 115 -3.11 17.00 -8.39
N ILE A 116 -4.10 16.41 -7.69
CA ILE A 116 -4.83 17.06 -6.59
C ILE A 116 -3.86 17.42 -5.45
N ALA A 117 -2.97 16.48 -5.06
CA ALA A 117 -2.01 16.72 -3.99
C ALA A 117 -1.10 17.91 -4.31
N LEU A 118 -0.52 17.97 -5.50
CA LEU A 118 0.32 19.08 -5.92
C LEU A 118 -0.46 20.38 -6.10
N GLY A 119 -1.60 20.34 -6.82
CA GLY A 119 -2.38 21.54 -7.12
C GLY A 119 -2.96 22.19 -5.84
N LEU A 120 -3.63 21.40 -5.00
CA LEU A 120 -4.18 21.91 -3.75
C LEU A 120 -3.08 22.22 -2.73
N GLY A 121 -1.98 21.45 -2.72
CA GLY A 121 -0.83 21.72 -1.87
C GLY A 121 -0.21 23.07 -2.15
N THR A 122 -0.08 23.46 -3.43
CA THR A 122 0.38 24.78 -3.83
C THR A 122 -0.54 25.88 -3.31
N VAL A 123 -1.87 25.71 -3.39
CA VAL A 123 -2.86 26.67 -2.87
C VAL A 123 -2.75 26.80 -1.34
N LEU A 124 -2.53 25.70 -0.64
CA LEU A 124 -2.36 25.64 0.82
C LEU A 124 -0.93 26.02 1.27
N LYS A 125 -0.04 26.38 0.35
CA LYS A 125 1.36 26.71 0.61
C LYS A 125 2.12 25.56 1.30
N VAL A 126 1.78 24.32 0.99
CA VAL A 126 2.51 23.12 1.42
C VAL A 126 3.64 22.86 0.42
N PRO A 127 4.87 22.55 0.86
CA PRO A 127 5.96 22.19 -0.05
C PRO A 127 5.54 21.05 -1.02
N PRO A 128 5.85 21.15 -2.32
CA PRO A 128 5.39 20.19 -3.33
C PRO A 128 5.73 18.74 -3.00
N LEU A 129 6.95 18.44 -2.55
CA LEU A 129 7.35 17.10 -2.12
C LEU A 129 6.57 16.60 -0.92
N LEU A 130 6.22 17.47 0.02
CA LEU A 130 5.39 17.12 1.17
C LEU A 130 3.93 16.89 0.75
N SER A 131 3.41 17.67 -0.19
CA SER A 131 2.06 17.49 -0.76
C SER A 131 1.92 16.12 -1.42
N MET A 132 2.97 15.64 -2.13
CA MET A 132 2.99 14.28 -2.70
C MET A 132 2.78 13.18 -1.67
N MET A 133 3.12 13.43 -0.39
CA MET A 133 2.89 12.49 0.71
C MET A 133 1.41 12.39 1.12
N THR A 134 0.51 13.06 0.41
CA THR A 134 -0.95 12.92 0.54
C THR A 134 -1.63 12.47 -0.77
N GLY A 135 -0.85 12.20 -1.81
CA GLY A 135 -1.30 11.70 -3.11
C GLY A 135 -1.40 10.18 -3.18
N SER A 136 -1.18 9.62 -4.37
CA SER A 136 -1.27 8.17 -4.59
C SER A 136 -0.21 7.35 -3.84
N ILE A 137 0.87 7.98 -3.35
CA ILE A 137 1.89 7.30 -2.56
C ILE A 137 1.24 6.61 -1.35
N PRO A 138 0.64 7.35 -0.38
CA PRO A 138 -0.02 6.74 0.76
C PRO A 138 -1.45 6.28 0.47
N MET A 139 -2.21 6.97 -0.41
CA MET A 139 -3.63 6.67 -0.62
C MET A 139 -3.85 5.36 -1.37
N THR A 140 -3.29 5.21 -2.56
CA THR A 140 -3.40 3.97 -3.36
C THR A 140 -2.36 2.93 -2.93
N GLY A 141 -1.15 3.36 -2.54
CA GLY A 141 -0.05 2.46 -2.19
C GLY A 141 0.05 2.09 -0.71
N GLY A 142 -0.73 2.73 0.15
CA GLY A 142 -0.75 2.48 1.60
C GLY A 142 0.60 2.70 2.27
N HIS A 143 0.79 2.06 3.43
CA HIS A 143 2.01 2.17 4.23
C HIS A 143 3.25 1.63 3.51
N GLY A 144 3.08 0.63 2.63
CA GLY A 144 4.18 0.06 1.85
C GLY A 144 4.82 1.10 0.94
N ASN A 145 4.04 1.74 0.08
CA ASN A 145 4.54 2.79 -0.80
C ASN A 145 4.95 4.05 -0.02
N ALA A 146 4.24 4.41 1.04
CA ALA A 146 4.63 5.50 1.92
C ALA A 146 6.05 5.31 2.46
N ALA A 147 6.34 4.14 3.03
CA ALA A 147 7.67 3.83 3.55
C ALA A 147 8.76 3.69 2.46
N ALA A 148 8.39 3.25 1.26
CA ALA A 148 9.32 3.05 0.15
C ALA A 148 9.68 4.34 -0.61
N PHE A 149 8.70 5.23 -0.85
CA PHE A 149 8.89 6.43 -1.65
C PHE A 149 9.19 7.70 -0.85
N ALA A 150 8.74 7.81 0.40
CA ALA A 150 9.06 8.96 1.24
C ALA A 150 10.58 9.21 1.41
N PRO A 151 11.45 8.18 1.54
CA PRO A 151 12.90 8.40 1.58
C PRO A 151 13.46 9.09 0.33
N ILE A 152 12.82 8.99 -0.83
CA ILE A 152 13.23 9.71 -2.05
C ILE A 152 12.97 11.21 -1.87
N ALA A 153 11.80 11.58 -1.34
CA ALA A 153 11.51 12.99 -1.03
C ALA A 153 12.43 13.54 0.07
N VAL A 154 12.86 12.70 1.02
CA VAL A 154 13.88 13.08 2.03
C VAL A 154 15.22 13.36 1.35
N GLN A 155 15.63 12.56 0.36
CA GLN A 155 16.85 12.82 -0.41
C GLN A 155 16.78 14.14 -1.21
N PHE A 156 15.57 14.55 -1.62
CA PHE A 156 15.29 15.83 -2.27
C PHE A 156 15.11 17.00 -1.27
N GLY A 157 15.44 16.80 0.00
CA GLY A 157 15.44 17.85 1.04
C GLY A 157 14.20 17.92 1.92
N GLN A 158 13.16 17.10 1.68
CA GLN A 158 11.93 17.11 2.47
C GLN A 158 12.02 16.16 3.68
N SER A 159 12.59 16.62 4.77
CA SER A 159 12.97 15.80 5.94
C SER A 159 11.79 15.10 6.66
N ASN A 160 10.58 15.67 6.61
CA ASN A 160 9.36 15.17 7.26
C ASN A 160 8.41 14.40 6.32
N ALA A 161 8.89 13.99 5.15
CA ALA A 161 8.09 13.28 4.15
C ALA A 161 7.58 11.92 4.67
N LEU A 162 8.40 11.19 5.42
CA LEU A 162 8.03 9.87 5.93
C LEU A 162 6.87 9.97 6.91
N GLU A 163 6.94 10.90 7.84
CA GLU A 163 5.92 11.15 8.86
C GLU A 163 4.57 11.51 8.21
N ALA A 164 4.61 12.43 7.24
CA ALA A 164 3.41 12.83 6.51
C ALA A 164 2.81 11.67 5.72
N ALA A 165 3.62 10.88 5.00
CA ALA A 165 3.17 9.76 4.21
C ALA A 165 2.52 8.64 5.06
N ILE A 166 3.12 8.30 6.19
CA ILE A 166 2.59 7.28 7.11
C ILE A 166 1.28 7.76 7.77
N ALA A 167 1.24 9.04 8.20
CA ALA A 167 0.02 9.62 8.75
C ALA A 167 -1.12 9.62 7.72
N ALA A 168 -0.85 10.01 6.47
CA ALA A 168 -1.81 9.99 5.37
C ALA A 168 -2.26 8.57 5.03
N ALA A 169 -1.36 7.58 5.00
CA ALA A 169 -1.71 6.16 4.78
C ALA A 169 -2.65 5.63 5.87
N THR A 170 -2.38 5.95 7.14
CA THR A 170 -3.24 5.57 8.26
C THR A 170 -4.63 6.21 8.14
N PHE A 171 -4.67 7.51 7.82
CA PHE A 171 -5.93 8.22 7.55
C PHE A 171 -6.70 7.55 6.41
N GLY A 172 -6.02 7.21 5.32
CA GLY A 172 -6.61 6.56 4.16
C GLY A 172 -7.24 5.21 4.50
N LEU A 173 -6.53 4.33 5.21
CA LEU A 173 -7.05 3.02 5.64
C LEU A 173 -8.33 3.15 6.45
N ILE A 174 -8.35 4.05 7.44
CA ILE A 174 -9.51 4.29 8.29
C ILE A 174 -10.67 4.83 7.48
N SER A 175 -10.41 5.85 6.65
CA SER A 175 -11.43 6.49 5.80
C SER A 175 -12.02 5.50 4.79
N GLY A 176 -11.18 4.71 4.11
CA GLY A 176 -11.62 3.68 3.16
C GLY A 176 -12.55 2.65 3.81
N ALA A 177 -12.19 2.17 5.01
CA ALA A 177 -13.00 1.21 5.76
C ALA A 177 -14.36 1.80 6.21
N ILE A 178 -14.41 3.09 6.56
CA ILE A 178 -15.64 3.79 6.96
C ILE A 178 -16.54 4.06 5.75
N ILE A 179 -15.96 4.52 4.65
CA ILE A 179 -16.69 4.99 3.46
C ILE A 179 -17.28 3.82 2.66
N GLY A 180 -16.55 2.71 2.47
CA GLY A 180 -16.89 1.68 1.51
C GLY A 180 -18.26 1.04 1.71
N GLY A 181 -18.63 0.70 2.94
CA GLY A 181 -19.95 0.11 3.25
C GLY A 181 -21.15 1.03 2.97
N PRO A 182 -21.18 2.25 3.52
CA PRO A 182 -22.21 3.23 3.21
C PRO A 182 -22.30 3.61 1.72
N PHE A 183 -21.16 3.76 1.06
CA PHE A 183 -21.08 4.08 -0.36
C PHE A 183 -21.67 2.96 -1.22
N GLY A 184 -21.33 1.71 -0.95
CA GLY A 184 -21.90 0.57 -1.66
C GLY A 184 -23.42 0.47 -1.51
N ARG A 185 -23.91 0.67 -0.28
CA ARG A 185 -25.37 0.72 -0.03
C ARG A 185 -26.05 1.85 -0.79
N PHE A 186 -25.41 3.00 -0.88
CA PHE A 186 -25.92 4.13 -1.64
C PHE A 186 -26.07 3.79 -3.11
N ILE A 187 -25.02 3.23 -3.76
CA ILE A 187 -25.08 2.87 -5.19
C ILE A 187 -26.16 1.82 -5.45
N VAL A 188 -26.17 0.72 -4.67
CA VAL A 188 -27.12 -0.39 -4.87
C VAL A 188 -28.56 0.09 -4.76
N ARG A 189 -28.89 0.88 -3.74
CA ARG A 189 -30.24 1.44 -3.56
C ARG A 189 -30.60 2.47 -4.62
N ARG A 190 -29.69 3.37 -4.94
CA ARG A 190 -29.93 4.48 -5.88
C ARG A 190 -30.25 3.98 -7.28
N HIS A 191 -29.66 2.85 -7.67
CA HIS A 191 -29.80 2.27 -9.01
C HIS A 191 -30.67 1.00 -9.04
N HIS A 192 -31.37 0.70 -7.94
CA HIS A 192 -32.28 -0.45 -7.84
C HIS A 192 -31.63 -1.77 -8.25
N LEU A 193 -30.38 -1.99 -7.77
CA LEU A 193 -29.60 -3.21 -8.05
C LEU A 193 -29.88 -4.31 -7.02
N GLU A 194 -30.84 -4.10 -6.14
CA GLU A 194 -31.37 -5.10 -5.20
C GLU A 194 -32.18 -6.13 -6.01
N ASP A 195 -31.87 -7.41 -5.83
CA ASP A 195 -32.67 -8.49 -6.41
C ASP A 195 -33.45 -9.15 -5.26
N PRO A 196 -34.78 -8.94 -5.18
CA PRO A 196 -35.60 -9.48 -4.09
C PRO A 196 -35.59 -11.02 -4.01
N ALA A 197 -35.29 -11.71 -5.12
CA ALA A 197 -35.21 -13.17 -5.18
C ALA A 197 -33.91 -13.71 -4.55
N LEU A 198 -32.89 -12.87 -4.41
CA LEU A 198 -31.55 -13.20 -3.92
C LEU A 198 -31.22 -12.54 -2.56
N ASP A 199 -32.09 -11.68 -2.05
CA ASP A 199 -31.89 -11.00 -0.75
C ASP A 199 -31.85 -12.04 0.38
N GLY A 200 -30.70 -12.11 1.04
CA GLY A 200 -30.47 -12.98 2.20
C GLY A 200 -30.06 -14.43 1.89
N LYS A 201 -29.94 -14.84 0.62
CA LYS A 201 -29.38 -16.11 0.18
C LYS A 201 -27.98 -15.97 -0.44
N GLY A 202 -27.26 -14.95 -0.05
CA GLY A 202 -25.82 -14.91 -0.32
C GLY A 202 -25.15 -15.99 0.52
N GLU A 203 -25.27 -17.27 0.12
CA GLU A 203 -24.26 -18.25 0.48
C GLU A 203 -22.96 -17.67 -0.08
N MET A 204 -22.27 -16.92 0.79
CA MET A 204 -20.84 -16.90 0.70
C MET A 204 -20.45 -18.34 0.89
N GLU A 205 -20.31 -19.11 -0.20
CA GLU A 205 -19.32 -20.16 -0.17
C GLU A 205 -18.12 -19.47 0.43
N GLU A 206 -17.80 -19.82 1.65
CA GLU A 206 -16.53 -19.58 2.28
C GLU A 206 -15.42 -20.26 1.48
N GLU A 207 -15.20 -19.80 0.26
CA GLU A 207 -13.85 -19.54 -0.17
C GLU A 207 -13.37 -18.27 0.56
N SER A 208 -13.85 -18.09 1.82
CA SER A 208 -13.14 -17.35 2.82
C SER A 208 -11.85 -18.11 2.95
N GLY A 209 -10.72 -17.55 2.38
CA GLY A 209 -9.40 -17.91 2.92
C GLY A 209 -9.31 -19.20 3.74
N LYS A 210 -9.86 -20.30 3.32
CA LYS A 210 -9.16 -21.53 3.25
C LYS A 210 -8.09 -21.24 2.18
N SER A 211 -7.15 -20.35 2.56
CA SER A 211 -5.79 -20.81 2.55
C SER A 211 -5.95 -22.28 2.71
N THR A 212 -5.68 -23.04 1.66
CA THR A 212 -5.64 -24.48 1.71
C THR A 212 -4.47 -24.75 2.66
N MET A 213 -4.75 -24.55 3.96
CA MET A 213 -3.89 -24.85 5.10
C MET A 213 -3.85 -26.37 5.28
N GLY A 214 -4.08 -27.06 4.16
CA GLY A 214 -4.02 -28.48 4.01
C GLY A 214 -2.81 -29.01 3.27
N ASN A 215 -2.16 -28.21 2.44
CA ASN A 215 -0.83 -28.53 1.94
C ASN A 215 0.16 -27.82 2.86
N LEU A 216 0.74 -28.58 3.78
CA LEU A 216 1.88 -28.17 4.59
C LEU A 216 2.91 -27.54 3.65
N MET A 217 3.06 -26.22 3.75
CA MET A 217 4.12 -25.48 3.09
C MET A 217 5.43 -26.12 3.51
N HIS A 218 6.08 -26.85 2.59
CA HIS A 218 7.30 -27.56 2.94
C HIS A 218 8.37 -26.52 3.27
N LYS A 219 9.13 -26.76 4.33
CA LYS A 219 10.28 -25.90 4.71
C LYS A 219 11.17 -25.56 3.50
N GLY A 220 11.26 -26.47 2.53
CA GLY A 220 12.01 -26.29 1.28
C GLY A 220 11.51 -25.15 0.41
N ASP A 221 10.18 -24.95 0.32
CA ASP A 221 9.58 -23.95 -0.56
C ASP A 221 9.85 -22.52 -0.05
N VAL A 222 9.78 -22.30 1.25
CA VAL A 222 10.11 -21.01 1.86
C VAL A 222 11.60 -20.69 1.69
N VAL A 223 12.48 -21.67 1.88
CA VAL A 223 13.92 -21.49 1.70
C VAL A 223 14.23 -21.18 0.23
N GLN A 224 13.59 -21.87 -0.71
CA GLN A 224 13.73 -21.61 -2.13
C GLN A 224 13.21 -20.22 -2.49
N ALA A 225 12.07 -19.82 -1.95
CA ALA A 225 11.52 -18.47 -2.11
C ALA A 225 12.50 -17.40 -1.61
N MET A 226 13.11 -17.58 -0.44
CA MET A 226 14.12 -16.66 0.07
C MET A 226 15.33 -16.54 -0.88
N TYR A 227 15.85 -17.67 -1.39
CA TYR A 227 16.96 -17.65 -2.37
C TYR A 227 16.55 -16.91 -3.64
N LEU A 228 15.35 -17.16 -4.16
CA LEU A 228 14.86 -16.47 -5.36
C LEU A 228 14.67 -14.97 -5.12
N MET A 229 14.19 -14.56 -3.95
CA MET A 229 14.07 -13.13 -3.62
C MET A 229 15.46 -12.48 -3.50
N CYS A 230 16.44 -13.14 -2.88
CA CYS A 230 17.83 -12.65 -2.87
C CYS A 230 18.41 -12.56 -4.29
N PHE A 231 18.14 -13.54 -5.15
CA PHE A 231 18.55 -13.49 -6.56
C PHE A 231 17.87 -12.32 -7.31
N ALA A 232 16.56 -12.10 -7.05
CA ALA A 232 15.83 -10.97 -7.61
C ALA A 232 16.44 -9.62 -7.24
N LEU A 233 16.96 -9.47 -6.01
CA LEU A 233 17.68 -8.25 -5.59
C LEU A 233 18.94 -8.02 -6.44
N GLY A 234 19.70 -9.07 -6.74
CA GLY A 234 20.88 -9.00 -7.61
C GLY A 234 20.51 -8.56 -9.04
N VAL A 235 19.50 -9.20 -9.62
CA VAL A 235 18.97 -8.84 -10.96
C VAL A 235 18.42 -7.42 -10.97
N GLY A 236 17.62 -7.03 -9.97
CA GLY A 236 17.08 -5.68 -9.82
C GLY A 236 18.16 -4.62 -9.65
N GLY A 237 19.22 -4.93 -8.89
CA GLY A 237 20.40 -4.07 -8.74
C GLY A 237 21.17 -3.88 -10.05
N ALA A 238 21.37 -4.96 -10.83
CA ALA A 238 21.98 -4.88 -12.16
C ALA A 238 21.11 -4.00 -13.10
N PHE A 239 19.80 -4.22 -13.10
CA PHE A 239 18.86 -3.44 -13.89
C PHE A 239 18.88 -1.95 -13.51
N PHE A 240 18.89 -1.65 -12.21
CA PHE A 240 19.06 -0.28 -11.70
C PHE A 240 20.35 0.36 -12.18
N THR A 241 21.47 -0.37 -12.17
CA THR A 241 22.78 0.13 -12.61
C THR A 241 22.77 0.46 -14.11
N VAL A 242 22.16 -0.39 -14.93
CA VAL A 242 22.01 -0.16 -16.38
C VAL A 242 21.12 1.07 -16.64
N LEU A 243 19.96 1.19 -16.00
CA LEU A 243 19.07 2.33 -16.16
C LEU A 243 19.75 3.65 -15.75
N LYS A 244 20.50 3.62 -14.63
CA LYS A 244 21.27 4.79 -14.19
C LYS A 244 22.35 5.20 -15.21
N ALA A 245 23.00 4.26 -15.84
CA ALA A 245 23.98 4.53 -16.90
C ALA A 245 23.31 5.14 -18.15
N LEU A 246 22.05 4.82 -18.42
CA LEU A 246 21.22 5.39 -19.47
C LEU A 246 20.55 6.72 -19.09
N HIS A 247 20.89 7.29 -17.92
CA HIS A 247 20.28 8.50 -17.35
C HIS A 247 18.75 8.40 -17.14
N ILE A 248 18.24 7.17 -16.94
CA ILE A 248 16.84 6.93 -16.62
C ILE A 248 16.71 6.77 -15.10
N SER A 249 16.00 7.72 -14.44
CA SER A 249 15.77 7.69 -13.00
C SER A 249 14.67 6.70 -12.66
N PHE A 250 15.03 5.56 -12.07
CA PHE A 250 14.10 4.59 -11.50
C PHE A 250 14.54 4.20 -10.10
N PRO A 251 13.63 4.14 -9.11
CA PRO A 251 13.97 3.65 -7.78
C PRO A 251 14.37 2.17 -7.81
N ILE A 252 15.37 1.78 -6.99
CA ILE A 252 15.90 0.40 -6.96
C ILE A 252 14.82 -0.64 -6.65
N HIS A 253 13.86 -0.34 -5.78
CA HIS A 253 12.79 -1.27 -5.44
C HIS A 253 11.84 -1.55 -6.61
N VAL A 254 11.63 -0.58 -7.50
CA VAL A 254 10.87 -0.78 -8.75
C VAL A 254 11.65 -1.71 -9.69
N CYS A 255 12.96 -1.57 -9.77
CA CYS A 255 13.81 -2.50 -10.54
C CYS A 255 13.76 -3.94 -9.96
N CYS A 256 13.73 -4.08 -8.63
CA CYS A 256 13.54 -5.38 -7.97
C CYS A 256 12.15 -5.98 -8.26
N MET A 257 11.10 -5.15 -8.34
CA MET A 257 9.76 -5.58 -8.72
C MET A 257 9.74 -6.14 -10.15
N PHE A 258 10.41 -5.49 -11.11
CA PHE A 258 10.55 -6.03 -12.47
C PHE A 258 11.34 -7.35 -12.48
N ALA A 259 12.37 -7.48 -11.64
CA ALA A 259 13.09 -8.76 -11.50
C ALA A 259 12.17 -9.87 -10.97
N GLY A 260 11.27 -9.58 -10.03
CA GLY A 260 10.24 -10.51 -9.55
C GLY A 260 9.30 -10.95 -10.67
N ILE A 261 8.85 -10.02 -11.53
CA ILE A 261 8.02 -10.33 -12.70
C ILE A 261 8.75 -11.31 -13.64
N LEU A 262 10.04 -11.08 -13.91
CA LEU A 262 10.82 -11.96 -14.76
C LEU A 262 10.94 -13.38 -14.16
N ILE A 263 11.12 -13.49 -12.85
CA ILE A 263 11.13 -14.78 -12.15
C ILE A 263 9.77 -15.48 -12.35
N ARG A 264 8.66 -14.79 -12.16
CA ARG A 264 7.32 -15.34 -12.39
C ARG A 264 7.15 -15.85 -13.81
N LEU A 265 7.54 -15.05 -14.81
CA LEU A 265 7.45 -15.42 -16.22
C LEU A 265 8.29 -16.67 -16.54
N PHE A 266 9.47 -16.78 -15.93
CA PHE A 266 10.34 -17.94 -16.11
C PHE A 266 9.70 -19.23 -15.59
N PHE A 267 9.09 -19.19 -14.38
CA PHE A 267 8.44 -20.36 -13.81
C PHE A 267 7.11 -20.68 -14.52
N ASP A 268 6.31 -19.68 -14.87
CA ASP A 268 5.05 -19.87 -15.62
C ASP A 268 5.29 -20.41 -17.06
N ALA A 269 6.48 -20.21 -17.63
CA ALA A 269 6.87 -20.77 -18.93
C ALA A 269 7.16 -22.29 -18.87
N LYS A 270 7.47 -22.83 -17.70
CA LYS A 270 7.70 -24.27 -17.51
C LYS A 270 6.35 -25.01 -17.43
N LYS A 271 5.88 -25.52 -18.55
CA LYS A 271 4.65 -26.29 -18.62
C LYS A 271 4.77 -27.62 -17.89
N GLY A 272 3.79 -27.93 -17.02
CA GLY A 272 3.65 -29.24 -16.37
C GLY A 272 4.19 -29.32 -14.95
N GLU A 273 4.81 -28.27 -14.42
CA GLU A 273 5.23 -28.19 -13.03
C GLU A 273 4.24 -27.33 -12.22
N ASP A 274 3.81 -27.79 -11.04
CA ASP A 274 3.01 -26.98 -10.11
C ASP A 274 3.92 -26.16 -9.21
N HIS A 275 3.90 -24.85 -9.35
CA HIS A 275 4.71 -23.93 -8.57
C HIS A 275 3.90 -23.19 -7.48
N THR A 276 2.69 -23.63 -7.17
CA THR A 276 1.78 -22.97 -6.21
C THR A 276 2.45 -22.82 -4.83
N ALA A 277 3.07 -23.88 -4.31
CA ALA A 277 3.76 -23.85 -3.02
C ALA A 277 4.94 -22.85 -3.00
N LEU A 278 5.68 -22.73 -4.11
CA LEU A 278 6.75 -21.74 -4.26
C LEU A 278 6.21 -20.31 -4.22
N TYR A 279 5.08 -20.04 -4.89
CA TYR A 279 4.47 -18.71 -4.88
C TYR A 279 3.89 -18.35 -3.52
N GLU A 280 3.29 -19.28 -2.78
CA GLU A 280 2.89 -19.10 -1.39
C GLU A 280 4.10 -18.80 -0.49
N GLY A 281 5.23 -19.45 -0.74
CA GLY A 281 6.51 -19.16 -0.08
C GLY A 281 7.00 -17.74 -0.37
N ILE A 282 6.91 -17.27 -1.63
CA ILE A 282 7.29 -15.93 -2.04
C ILE A 282 6.38 -14.88 -1.36
N ASP A 283 5.07 -15.10 -1.33
CA ASP A 283 4.11 -14.22 -0.65
C ASP A 283 4.43 -14.12 0.85
N THR A 284 4.74 -15.26 1.50
CA THR A 284 5.13 -15.29 2.92
C THR A 284 6.39 -14.47 3.19
N VAL A 285 7.42 -14.60 2.34
CA VAL A 285 8.67 -13.81 2.43
C VAL A 285 8.39 -12.32 2.18
N GLY A 286 7.47 -12.02 1.26
CA GLY A 286 7.00 -10.66 0.96
C GLY A 286 6.31 -10.03 2.17
N ASP A 287 5.35 -10.72 2.78
CA ASP A 287 4.60 -10.25 3.95
C ASP A 287 5.50 -10.03 5.17
N PHE A 288 6.43 -10.96 5.43
CA PHE A 288 7.44 -10.79 6.47
C PHE A 288 8.27 -9.53 6.24
N SER A 289 8.73 -9.33 5.02
CA SER A 289 9.55 -8.17 4.64
C SER A 289 8.76 -6.86 4.74
N LEU A 290 7.49 -6.85 4.29
CA LEU A 290 6.57 -5.72 4.45
C LEU A 290 6.41 -5.33 5.92
N GLY A 291 6.12 -6.30 6.78
CA GLY A 291 5.97 -6.06 8.21
C GLY A 291 7.18 -5.38 8.82
N LEU A 292 8.38 -5.89 8.53
CA LEU A 292 9.63 -5.36 9.09
C LEU A 292 9.95 -3.97 8.59
N PHE A 293 9.94 -3.71 7.26
CA PHE A 293 10.35 -2.41 6.78
C PHE A 293 9.34 -1.32 7.16
N VAL A 294 8.03 -1.63 7.17
CA VAL A 294 7.00 -0.69 7.64
C VAL A 294 7.18 -0.38 9.13
N SER A 295 7.40 -1.41 9.96
CA SER A 295 7.62 -1.23 11.39
C SER A 295 8.86 -0.38 11.67
N MET A 296 10.01 -0.71 11.07
CA MET A 296 11.25 0.05 11.24
C MET A 296 11.09 1.51 10.78
N SER A 297 10.39 1.74 9.67
CA SER A 297 10.09 3.10 9.20
C SER A 297 9.26 3.88 10.20
N ILE A 298 8.22 3.26 10.79
CA ILE A 298 7.31 3.96 11.71
C ILE A 298 7.98 4.24 13.06
N ILE A 299 8.71 3.28 13.66
CA ILE A 299 9.39 3.52 14.94
C ILE A 299 10.46 4.59 14.84
N SER A 300 11.04 4.81 13.64
CA SER A 300 12.05 5.84 13.40
C SER A 300 11.48 7.21 13.07
N MET A 301 10.13 7.37 12.99
CA MET A 301 9.49 8.64 12.67
C MET A 301 9.76 9.71 13.73
N LYS A 302 10.04 10.92 13.26
CA LYS A 302 10.22 12.12 14.08
C LYS A 302 8.93 12.95 14.06
N LEU A 303 7.90 12.50 14.78
CA LEU A 303 6.55 13.11 14.75
C LEU A 303 6.55 14.62 15.06
N TRP A 304 7.53 15.11 15.82
CA TRP A 304 7.67 16.56 16.13
C TRP A 304 7.98 17.42 14.89
N THR A 305 8.45 16.81 13.79
CA THR A 305 8.73 17.55 12.54
C THR A 305 7.48 17.92 11.77
N LEU A 306 6.33 17.31 12.07
CA LEU A 306 5.02 17.66 11.48
C LEU A 306 4.33 18.83 12.17
N ALA A 307 4.91 19.35 13.27
CA ALA A 307 4.31 20.47 13.98
C ALA A 307 4.12 21.69 13.07
N GLY A 308 2.91 22.24 13.04
CA GLY A 308 2.54 23.41 12.23
C GLY A 308 1.93 23.12 10.85
N MET A 309 2.04 21.90 10.31
CA MET A 309 1.46 21.53 9.00
C MET A 309 0.34 20.48 9.06
N GLY A 310 -0.05 20.05 10.25
CA GLY A 310 -1.04 18.97 10.43
C GLY A 310 -2.40 19.28 9.83
N LEU A 311 -2.87 20.54 9.92
CA LEU A 311 -4.18 20.95 9.38
C LEU A 311 -4.17 20.91 7.83
N GLN A 312 -3.13 21.41 7.20
CA GLN A 312 -3.01 21.41 5.73
C GLN A 312 -2.98 19.98 5.18
N LEU A 313 -2.17 19.10 5.81
CA LEU A 313 -2.10 17.69 5.44
C LEU A 313 -3.45 16.98 5.65
N PHE A 314 -4.15 17.28 6.73
CA PHE A 314 -5.47 16.74 6.99
C PHE A 314 -6.49 17.19 5.93
N ILE A 315 -6.49 18.47 5.52
CA ILE A 315 -7.34 18.97 4.43
C ILE A 315 -7.05 18.23 3.12
N LEU A 316 -5.78 18.07 2.76
CA LEU A 316 -5.36 17.33 1.57
C LEU A 316 -5.89 15.88 1.61
N CYS A 317 -5.74 15.18 2.72
CA CYS A 317 -6.24 13.82 2.91
C CYS A 317 -7.78 13.76 2.82
N MET A 318 -8.49 14.71 3.42
CA MET A 318 -9.96 14.80 3.35
C MET A 318 -10.45 15.00 1.92
N VAL A 319 -9.78 15.87 1.15
CA VAL A 319 -10.12 16.07 -0.28
C VAL A 319 -9.92 14.79 -1.07
N GLN A 320 -8.85 14.02 -0.83
CA GLN A 320 -8.65 12.71 -1.45
C GLN A 320 -9.78 11.74 -1.10
N ALA A 321 -10.20 11.69 0.16
CA ALA A 321 -11.29 10.82 0.62
C ALA A 321 -12.65 11.18 -0.01
N VAL A 322 -12.92 12.47 -0.19
CA VAL A 322 -14.13 12.93 -0.89
C VAL A 322 -14.01 12.65 -2.40
N PHE A 323 -12.87 12.95 -2.99
CA PHE A 323 -12.64 12.77 -4.42
C PHE A 323 -12.84 11.33 -4.86
N ILE A 324 -12.35 10.33 -4.11
CA ILE A 324 -12.50 8.93 -4.52
C ILE A 324 -13.96 8.47 -4.55
N ILE A 325 -14.83 9.02 -3.70
CA ILE A 325 -16.27 8.70 -3.74
C ILE A 325 -16.86 9.12 -5.10
N PHE A 326 -16.55 10.34 -5.54
CA PHE A 326 -16.99 10.83 -6.85
C PHE A 326 -16.35 10.03 -7.98
N TYR A 327 -15.04 9.76 -7.89
CA TYR A 327 -14.32 8.99 -8.89
C TYR A 327 -14.91 7.57 -9.04
N ALA A 328 -15.03 6.84 -7.96
CA ALA A 328 -15.57 5.48 -7.98
C ALA A 328 -17.05 5.44 -8.46
N TYR A 329 -17.83 6.46 -8.13
CA TYR A 329 -19.20 6.57 -8.62
C TYR A 329 -19.26 6.86 -10.12
N PHE A 330 -18.60 7.92 -10.59
CA PHE A 330 -18.73 8.36 -11.98
C PHE A 330 -17.84 7.59 -12.96
N VAL A 331 -16.66 7.17 -12.54
CA VAL A 331 -15.73 6.47 -13.44
C VAL A 331 -15.91 4.95 -13.34
N ASP A 332 -15.81 4.37 -12.14
CA ASP A 332 -15.84 2.90 -12.05
C ASP A 332 -17.27 2.36 -12.25
N PHE A 333 -18.24 2.84 -11.49
CA PHE A 333 -19.60 2.31 -11.58
C PHE A 333 -20.22 2.54 -12.97
N PHE A 334 -20.14 3.76 -13.50
CA PHE A 334 -20.69 4.06 -14.82
C PHE A 334 -19.84 3.48 -15.95
N GLY A 335 -18.52 3.48 -15.83
CA GLY A 335 -17.60 2.95 -16.84
C GLY A 335 -17.62 1.41 -16.95
N MET A 336 -17.96 0.71 -15.87
CA MET A 336 -17.97 -0.75 -15.83
C MET A 336 -19.35 -1.39 -16.05
N GLY A 337 -20.36 -0.64 -16.49
CA GLY A 337 -21.62 -1.18 -16.99
C GLY A 337 -22.84 -1.00 -16.08
N LYS A 338 -22.77 -0.20 -15.02
CA LYS A 338 -23.89 0.22 -14.14
C LYS A 338 -24.69 -0.96 -13.57
N ASN A 339 -24.02 -2.06 -13.31
CA ASN A 339 -24.62 -3.28 -12.76
C ASN A 339 -24.13 -3.52 -11.33
N TYR A 340 -24.59 -4.58 -10.71
CA TYR A 340 -24.21 -4.93 -9.33
C TYR A 340 -22.70 -5.19 -9.19
N ASP A 341 -22.08 -5.91 -10.13
CA ASP A 341 -20.66 -6.18 -10.10
C ASP A 341 -19.84 -4.90 -10.20
N ALA A 342 -20.26 -3.95 -11.06
CA ALA A 342 -19.66 -2.63 -11.15
C ALA A 342 -19.79 -1.84 -9.83
N ALA A 343 -20.92 -1.96 -9.12
CA ALA A 343 -21.10 -1.34 -7.82
C ALA A 343 -20.12 -1.91 -6.77
N VAL A 344 -19.94 -3.24 -6.73
CA VAL A 344 -19.02 -3.89 -5.80
C VAL A 344 -17.55 -3.57 -6.16
N ILE A 345 -17.20 -3.51 -7.46
CA ILE A 345 -15.87 -3.06 -7.91
C ILE A 345 -15.60 -1.62 -7.48
N ALA A 346 -16.56 -0.72 -7.65
CA ALA A 346 -16.43 0.68 -7.20
C ALA A 346 -16.19 0.78 -5.68
N VAL A 347 -16.90 -0.03 -4.88
CA VAL A 347 -16.64 -0.16 -3.43
C VAL A 347 -15.23 -0.67 -3.17
N GLY A 348 -14.80 -1.69 -3.88
CA GLY A 348 -13.43 -2.20 -3.79
C GLY A 348 -12.38 -1.13 -4.11
N HIS A 349 -12.64 -0.31 -5.13
CA HIS A 349 -11.73 0.78 -5.49
C HIS A 349 -11.64 1.86 -4.40
N THR A 350 -12.74 2.21 -3.72
CA THR A 350 -12.65 3.13 -2.58
C THR A 350 -11.78 2.57 -1.46
N GLY A 351 -11.81 1.26 -1.26
CA GLY A 351 -11.00 0.59 -0.24
C GLY A 351 -9.50 0.63 -0.53
N PHE A 352 -9.07 0.21 -1.73
CA PHE A 352 -7.65 0.19 -2.05
C PHE A 352 -7.11 1.54 -2.50
N GLY A 353 -7.93 2.39 -3.09
CA GLY A 353 -7.53 3.73 -3.51
C GLY A 353 -7.44 4.76 -2.37
N LEU A 354 -7.88 4.38 -1.16
CA LEU A 354 -7.60 5.11 0.09
C LEU A 354 -6.69 4.35 1.06
N GLY A 355 -6.32 3.13 0.77
CA GLY A 355 -5.57 2.38 1.77
C GLY A 355 -4.83 1.17 1.23
N ALA A 356 -5.54 0.06 1.10
CA ALA A 356 -4.94 -1.21 0.68
C ALA A 356 -6.01 -2.24 0.30
N VAL A 357 -5.59 -3.29 -0.41
CA VAL A 357 -6.47 -4.41 -0.83
C VAL A 357 -7.24 -5.05 0.34
N PRO A 358 -6.67 -5.27 1.54
CA PRO A 358 -7.45 -5.79 2.67
C PRO A 358 -8.67 -4.92 3.02
N VAL A 359 -8.57 -3.59 2.91
CA VAL A 359 -9.71 -2.68 3.12
C VAL A 359 -10.78 -2.91 2.06
N SER A 360 -10.38 -3.08 0.78
CA SER A 360 -11.31 -3.43 -0.30
C SER A 360 -12.05 -4.72 0.00
N MET A 361 -11.33 -5.75 0.44
CA MET A 361 -11.95 -7.06 0.76
C MET A 361 -12.98 -6.94 1.87
N VAL A 362 -12.68 -6.19 2.93
CA VAL A 362 -13.62 -5.98 4.04
C VAL A 362 -14.86 -5.18 3.59
N THR A 363 -14.66 -4.13 2.82
CA THR A 363 -15.78 -3.26 2.36
C THR A 363 -16.66 -3.97 1.33
N MET A 364 -16.08 -4.69 0.37
CA MET A 364 -16.82 -5.53 -0.58
C MET A 364 -17.60 -6.63 0.15
N THR A 365 -16.96 -7.34 1.10
CA THR A 365 -17.60 -8.36 1.92
C THR A 365 -18.80 -7.80 2.69
N ALA A 366 -18.68 -6.61 3.27
CA ALA A 366 -19.77 -5.96 4.01
C ALA A 366 -20.99 -5.64 3.12
N VAL A 367 -20.76 -5.29 1.85
CA VAL A 367 -21.83 -5.07 0.86
C VAL A 367 -22.42 -6.40 0.39
N CYS A 368 -21.55 -7.36 0.05
CA CYS A 368 -21.99 -8.66 -0.46
C CYS A 368 -22.75 -9.50 0.58
N LYS A 369 -22.39 -9.41 1.88
CA LYS A 369 -23.16 -10.04 2.96
C LYS A 369 -24.59 -9.53 3.06
N LYS A 370 -24.83 -8.30 2.64
CA LYS A 370 -26.17 -7.71 2.69
C LYS A 370 -27.01 -8.00 1.47
N TYR A 371 -26.37 -8.09 0.30
CA TYR A 371 -27.04 -8.26 -0.99
C TYR A 371 -26.73 -9.63 -1.63
N ARG A 372 -25.65 -9.70 -2.42
CA ARG A 372 -25.21 -10.95 -3.05
C ARG A 372 -23.72 -10.97 -3.30
N TYR A 373 -23.14 -12.16 -3.48
CA TYR A 373 -21.72 -12.30 -3.81
C TYR A 373 -21.42 -11.91 -5.26
N SER A 374 -20.32 -11.17 -5.49
CA SER A 374 -19.83 -10.77 -6.81
C SER A 374 -18.51 -11.47 -7.12
N LYS A 375 -18.55 -12.63 -7.83
CA LYS A 375 -17.32 -13.35 -8.24
C LYS A 375 -16.37 -12.47 -9.03
N LEU A 376 -16.92 -11.62 -9.91
CA LEU A 376 -16.12 -10.71 -10.75
C LEU A 376 -15.37 -9.68 -9.92
N ALA A 377 -16.02 -9.01 -8.97
CA ALA A 377 -15.39 -7.98 -8.13
C ALA A 377 -14.30 -8.58 -7.24
N PHE A 378 -14.57 -9.72 -6.60
CA PHE A 378 -13.61 -10.42 -5.75
C PHE A 378 -12.42 -11.01 -6.52
N PHE A 379 -12.54 -11.15 -7.84
CA PHE A 379 -11.43 -11.48 -8.71
C PHE A 379 -10.67 -10.24 -9.18
N VAL A 380 -11.37 -9.25 -9.77
CA VAL A 380 -10.75 -8.09 -10.43
C VAL A 380 -10.04 -7.16 -9.43
N VAL A 381 -10.66 -6.84 -8.29
CA VAL A 381 -10.14 -5.85 -7.36
C VAL A 381 -8.82 -6.30 -6.69
N PRO A 382 -8.69 -7.52 -6.14
CA PRO A 382 -7.41 -7.96 -5.58
C PRO A 382 -6.30 -8.10 -6.63
N VAL A 383 -6.61 -8.59 -7.82
CA VAL A 383 -5.63 -8.74 -8.91
C VAL A 383 -5.06 -7.39 -9.33
N ILE A 384 -5.90 -6.39 -9.51
CA ILE A 384 -5.45 -5.05 -9.91
C ILE A 384 -4.82 -4.32 -8.72
N GLY A 385 -5.52 -4.24 -7.59
CA GLY A 385 -5.05 -3.49 -6.42
C GLY A 385 -3.81 -4.08 -5.77
N GLY A 386 -3.69 -5.42 -5.74
CA GLY A 386 -2.54 -6.08 -5.12
C GLY A 386 -1.29 -6.07 -6.00
N PHE A 387 -1.44 -6.00 -7.32
CA PHE A 387 -0.33 -6.24 -8.21
C PHE A 387 -0.17 -5.18 -9.30
N LEU A 388 -1.11 -5.09 -10.27
CA LEU A 388 -0.94 -4.20 -11.42
C LEU A 388 -0.89 -2.72 -11.03
N SER A 389 -1.68 -2.35 -10.02
CA SER A 389 -1.68 -0.99 -9.50
C SER A 389 -0.31 -0.61 -8.91
N ASN A 390 0.41 -1.53 -8.29
CA ASN A 390 1.75 -1.25 -7.77
C ASN A 390 2.74 -0.88 -8.88
N ILE A 391 2.68 -1.58 -10.03
CA ILE A 391 3.55 -1.29 -11.19
C ILE A 391 3.21 0.08 -11.77
N THR A 392 1.94 0.30 -12.12
CA THR A 392 1.50 1.54 -12.75
C THR A 392 1.70 2.74 -11.83
N ASN A 393 1.36 2.60 -10.54
CA ASN A 393 1.52 3.64 -9.54
C ASN A 393 2.99 3.97 -9.28
N ALA A 394 3.89 2.98 -9.26
CA ALA A 394 5.32 3.24 -9.08
C ALA A 394 5.90 4.13 -10.20
N ILE A 395 5.49 3.89 -11.45
CA ILE A 395 5.88 4.72 -12.59
C ILE A 395 5.31 6.13 -12.46
N ILE A 396 4.02 6.25 -12.13
CA ILE A 396 3.34 7.53 -11.94
C ILE A 396 3.98 8.32 -10.80
N ILE A 397 4.19 7.70 -9.64
CA ILE A 397 4.83 8.33 -8.47
C ILE A 397 6.21 8.87 -8.82
N SER A 398 7.05 8.08 -9.50
CA SER A 398 8.40 8.50 -9.88
C SER A 398 8.37 9.79 -10.71
N LYS A 399 7.48 9.85 -11.72
CA LYS A 399 7.32 11.05 -12.55
C LYS A 399 6.81 12.26 -11.77
N PHE A 400 5.84 12.05 -10.88
CA PHE A 400 5.29 13.14 -10.07
C PHE A 400 6.27 13.62 -8.99
N LEU A 401 7.13 12.75 -8.45
CA LEU A 401 8.21 13.18 -7.54
C LEU A 401 9.24 14.05 -8.25
N ASP A 402 9.60 13.74 -9.50
CA ASP A 402 10.48 14.58 -10.31
C ASP A 402 9.84 15.96 -10.57
N ILE A 403 8.54 15.99 -10.91
CA ILE A 403 7.77 17.24 -11.08
C ILE A 403 7.75 18.03 -9.77
N ALA A 404 7.43 17.39 -8.65
CA ALA A 404 7.35 18.02 -7.33
C ALA A 404 8.71 18.60 -6.90
N HIS A 405 9.80 17.88 -7.17
CA HIS A 405 11.15 18.36 -6.90
C HIS A 405 11.48 19.59 -7.74
N THR A 406 11.18 19.56 -9.04
CA THR A 406 11.38 20.72 -9.93
C THR A 406 10.56 21.92 -9.47
N MET A 407 9.29 21.73 -9.08
CA MET A 407 8.44 22.79 -8.54
C MET A 407 9.01 23.36 -7.23
N GLN A 408 9.51 22.51 -6.34
CA GLN A 408 10.08 22.93 -5.06
C GLN A 408 11.34 23.78 -5.28
N MET A 409 12.24 23.36 -6.18
CA MET A 409 13.43 24.13 -6.56
C MET A 409 13.07 25.49 -7.18
N ALA A 410 12.02 25.53 -8.03
CA ALA A 410 11.54 26.78 -8.63
C ALA A 410 10.94 27.77 -7.61
N MET A 411 10.45 27.26 -6.47
CA MET A 411 9.92 28.05 -5.35
C MET A 411 11.02 28.51 -4.38
N GLY A 412 12.28 28.06 -4.56
CA GLY A 412 13.40 28.37 -3.66
C GLY A 412 13.32 27.68 -2.31
N LEU A 413 12.63 26.51 -2.23
CA LEU A 413 12.42 25.73 -1.02
C LEU A 413 13.37 24.53 -0.94
#